data_4698e7097c366d78dad4440a1fdc356b
#
_entry.id   4698e7097c366d78dad4440a1fdc356b
#
_cell.length_a   1.000
_cell.length_b   1.000
_cell.length_c   1.000
_cell.angle_alpha   90.00
_cell.angle_beta   90.00
_cell.angle_gamma   90.00
#
_symmetry.space_group_name_H-M   'P 1'
#
loop_
_entity.id
_entity.type
_entity.pdbx_description
1 polymer ?
#
loop_
_entity_poly.entity_id
_entity_poly.type
_entity_poly.pdbx_seq_one_letter_code
_entity_poly.pdbx_strand_id
1 'polypeptide(L)'
;MDRSPYRNRRTWLAMSCLSALVLMGCERRVPYSFKGLDLTGAKFGQSFSMTDIDGKTRTLSEFKDSIVMLFFGFTQCPDVCPTALGRAAEVSRLLGEDAKKLRIIFVTIDPERDTDILLRDYIGAFDKRIIALRGSAAATTEIAKEFKVFYQKVATGQSYTMDHTTLTYIFDTQGLLRLAMKHEQTASDFSADIKALLA
;
A
#
# COMPACT_ATOMS: atom_id res chain seq x y z
N MET A 1 61.61 43.54 -45.33
CA MET A 1 60.35 42.84 -45.76
C MET A 1 59.86 42.10 -44.60
N ASP A 2 58.90 42.73 -43.92
CA ASP A 2 58.31 42.32 -42.67
C ASP A 2 57.10 41.43 -42.87
N ARG A 3 57.00 40.29 -42.24
CA ARG A 3 55.79 39.49 -42.19
C ARG A 3 55.54 39.07 -40.73
N SER A 4 54.73 39.87 -40.00
CA SER A 4 54.12 39.55 -38.73
C SER A 4 53.10 38.40 -38.87
N PRO A 5 53.09 37.40 -37.94
CA PRO A 5 52.05 36.43 -37.84
C PRO A 5 51.03 36.87 -36.80
N TYR A 6 49.92 37.45 -37.24
CA TYR A 6 48.73 37.61 -36.41
C TYR A 6 48.07 36.26 -36.17
N ARG A 7 48.40 35.60 -35.08
CA ARG A 7 47.77 34.33 -34.63
C ARG A 7 46.42 34.64 -33.95
N ASN A 8 45.33 34.25 -34.60
CA ASN A 8 43.95 34.42 -34.20
C ASN A 8 43.67 33.91 -32.78
N ARG A 9 43.59 34.83 -31.81
CA ARG A 9 43.14 34.55 -30.42
C ARG A 9 41.67 34.15 -30.34
N ARG A 10 40.89 34.29 -31.41
CA ARG A 10 39.45 33.98 -31.42
C ARG A 10 39.11 32.48 -31.53
N THR A 11 40.02 31.67 -32.04
CA THR A 11 39.81 30.23 -32.23
C THR A 11 40.02 29.42 -30.95
N TRP A 12 40.75 29.91 -29.97
CA TRP A 12 41.00 29.22 -28.71
C TRP A 12 39.86 29.37 -27.68
N LEU A 13 39.06 30.45 -27.77
CA LEU A 13 37.92 30.66 -26.90
C LEU A 13 36.68 29.82 -27.30
N ALA A 14 36.56 29.47 -28.59
CA ALA A 14 35.46 28.63 -29.04
C ALA A 14 35.60 27.14 -28.70
N MET A 15 36.82 26.66 -28.46
CA MET A 15 37.08 25.26 -28.10
C MET A 15 36.90 24.96 -26.59
N SER A 16 37.03 25.98 -25.75
CA SER A 16 36.88 25.81 -24.29
C SER A 16 35.41 25.74 -23.84
N CYS A 17 34.44 26.24 -24.61
CA CYS A 17 33.01 26.15 -24.21
C CYS A 17 32.37 24.82 -24.58
N LEU A 18 32.97 23.99 -25.45
CA LEU A 18 32.40 22.71 -25.87
C LEU A 18 32.70 21.56 -24.86
N SER A 19 33.70 21.74 -24.01
CA SER A 19 34.12 20.72 -23.01
C SER A 19 33.33 20.73 -21.70
N ALA A 20 32.48 21.75 -21.48
CA ALA A 20 31.72 21.89 -20.22
C ALA A 20 30.35 21.24 -20.25
N LEU A 21 29.88 20.68 -21.38
CA LEU A 21 28.53 20.12 -21.52
C LEU A 21 28.43 18.59 -21.32
N VAL A 22 29.51 17.91 -21.00
CA VAL A 22 29.51 16.41 -20.92
C VAL A 22 29.42 15.86 -19.52
N LEU A 23 29.28 16.70 -18.48
CA LEU A 23 29.19 16.23 -17.07
C LEU A 23 27.79 16.30 -16.46
N MET A 24 26.72 16.43 -17.24
CA MET A 24 25.38 16.04 -16.74
C MET A 24 25.29 14.51 -16.79
N GLY A 25 26.01 13.87 -15.88
CA GLY A 25 25.84 12.45 -15.60
C GLY A 25 24.39 12.21 -15.21
N CYS A 26 23.66 11.47 -16.04
CA CYS A 26 22.41 10.85 -15.62
C CYS A 26 22.72 9.99 -14.40
N GLU A 27 22.44 10.53 -13.24
CA GLU A 27 22.43 9.75 -12.00
C GLU A 27 21.39 8.64 -12.24
N ARG A 28 21.84 7.43 -12.57
CA ARG A 28 21.00 6.26 -12.64
C ARG A 28 20.48 6.02 -11.22
N ARG A 29 19.30 6.56 -10.92
CA ARG A 29 18.58 6.15 -9.72
C ARG A 29 18.39 4.64 -9.83
N VAL A 30 19.09 3.89 -8.98
CA VAL A 30 18.83 2.46 -8.85
C VAL A 30 17.37 2.32 -8.45
N PRO A 31 16.55 1.57 -9.21
CA PRO A 31 15.15 1.40 -8.85
C PRO A 31 15.06 0.84 -7.43
N TYR A 32 14.19 1.42 -6.61
CA TYR A 32 13.95 0.91 -5.27
C TYR A 32 13.46 -0.56 -5.35
N SER A 33 14.09 -1.44 -4.60
CA SER A 33 13.68 -2.84 -4.52
C SER A 33 12.73 -3.02 -3.33
N PHE A 34 11.46 -3.20 -3.62
CA PHE A 34 10.44 -3.43 -2.61
C PHE A 34 10.69 -4.71 -1.81
N LYS A 35 10.31 -4.70 -0.54
CA LYS A 35 10.29 -5.88 0.33
C LYS A 35 9.07 -6.74 0.08
N GLY A 36 7.94 -6.09 -0.25
CA GLY A 36 6.71 -6.74 -0.69
C GLY A 36 6.83 -7.30 -2.10
N LEU A 37 5.90 -8.20 -2.45
CA LEU A 37 5.72 -8.66 -3.83
C LEU A 37 5.24 -7.50 -4.68
N ASP A 38 5.99 -7.12 -5.70
CA ASP A 38 5.61 -6.07 -6.65
C ASP A 38 4.45 -6.55 -7.53
N LEU A 39 3.33 -5.85 -7.45
CA LEU A 39 2.10 -6.08 -8.22
C LEU A 39 1.83 -4.95 -9.23
N THR A 40 2.82 -4.13 -9.54
CA THR A 40 2.68 -3.02 -10.49
C THR A 40 2.17 -3.54 -11.84
N GLY A 41 1.06 -2.96 -12.31
CA GLY A 41 0.39 -3.39 -13.55
C GLY A 41 -0.55 -4.59 -13.40
N ALA A 42 -0.82 -5.06 -12.17
CA ALA A 42 -1.81 -6.09 -11.91
C ALA A 42 -3.20 -5.69 -12.43
N LYS A 43 -3.91 -6.64 -13.05
CA LYS A 43 -5.27 -6.44 -13.58
C LYS A 43 -6.36 -6.94 -12.63
N PHE A 44 -6.13 -6.84 -11.32
CA PHE A 44 -7.06 -7.18 -10.25
C PHE A 44 -6.85 -6.21 -9.09
N GLY A 45 -7.78 -6.19 -8.12
CA GLY A 45 -7.72 -5.26 -6.99
C GLY A 45 -7.79 -3.80 -7.46
N GLN A 46 -8.51 -3.51 -8.55
CA GLN A 46 -8.57 -2.18 -9.16
C GLN A 46 -9.64 -1.29 -8.55
N SER A 47 -10.64 -1.88 -7.92
CA SER A 47 -11.74 -1.13 -7.33
C SER A 47 -12.46 -1.96 -6.26
N PHE A 48 -13.16 -1.27 -5.39
CA PHE A 48 -14.19 -1.86 -4.53
C PHE A 48 -15.28 -0.82 -4.26
N SER A 49 -16.45 -1.31 -3.86
CA SER A 49 -17.53 -0.51 -3.30
C SER A 49 -18.16 -1.30 -2.17
N MET A 50 -17.96 -0.88 -0.93
CA MET A 50 -18.46 -1.55 0.28
C MET A 50 -18.94 -0.53 1.30
N THR A 51 -19.80 -0.96 2.21
CA THR A 51 -20.26 -0.13 3.32
C THR A 51 -19.30 -0.27 4.52
N ASP A 52 -18.97 0.84 5.15
CA ASP A 52 -18.27 0.82 6.43
C ASP A 52 -19.24 0.63 7.61
N ILE A 53 -18.67 0.45 8.80
CA ILE A 53 -19.43 0.25 10.05
C ILE A 53 -20.24 1.47 10.51
N ASP A 54 -20.11 2.62 9.84
CA ASP A 54 -20.90 3.83 10.06
C ASP A 54 -22.02 3.97 9.00
N GLY A 55 -22.18 2.97 8.12
CA GLY A 55 -23.18 2.96 7.06
C GLY A 55 -22.81 3.77 5.81
N LYS A 56 -21.57 4.28 5.73
CA LYS A 56 -21.09 5.03 4.58
C LYS A 56 -20.55 4.10 3.51
N THR A 57 -20.96 4.28 2.25
CA THR A 57 -20.33 3.59 1.13
C THR A 57 -18.92 4.12 0.90
N ARG A 58 -17.96 3.22 0.87
CA ARG A 58 -16.54 3.48 0.62
C ARG A 58 -16.13 2.88 -0.72
N THR A 59 -15.32 3.62 -1.45
CA THR A 59 -14.73 3.18 -2.72
C THR A 59 -13.23 3.45 -2.71
N LEU A 60 -12.46 2.71 -3.49
CA LEU A 60 -11.02 2.95 -3.59
C LEU A 60 -10.70 4.38 -4.06
N SER A 61 -11.50 4.94 -4.96
CA SER A 61 -11.32 6.30 -5.48
C SER A 61 -11.46 7.41 -4.44
N GLU A 62 -12.15 7.15 -3.31
CA GLU A 62 -12.26 8.09 -2.19
C GLU A 62 -10.90 8.32 -1.50
N PHE A 63 -9.98 7.38 -1.62
CA PHE A 63 -8.69 7.39 -0.94
C PHE A 63 -7.53 7.88 -1.83
N LYS A 64 -7.82 8.53 -2.96
CA LYS A 64 -6.78 9.20 -3.76
C LYS A 64 -5.98 10.16 -2.88
N ASP A 65 -4.73 10.39 -3.26
CA ASP A 65 -3.73 11.15 -2.51
C ASP A 65 -3.30 10.51 -1.18
N SER A 66 -3.75 9.28 -0.91
CA SER A 66 -3.34 8.49 0.25
C SER A 66 -2.78 7.13 -0.18
N ILE A 67 -1.84 6.62 0.61
CA ILE A 67 -1.48 5.20 0.57
C ILE A 67 -2.61 4.42 1.25
N VAL A 68 -3.10 3.38 0.62
CA VAL A 68 -4.09 2.47 1.22
C VAL A 68 -3.42 1.16 1.58
N MET A 69 -3.56 0.76 2.83
CA MET A 69 -3.17 -0.54 3.36
C MET A 69 -4.44 -1.32 3.65
N LEU A 70 -4.75 -2.33 2.83
CA LEU A 70 -5.97 -3.10 2.88
C LEU A 70 -5.68 -4.57 3.18
N PHE A 71 -6.39 -5.16 4.14
CA PHE A 71 -6.31 -6.58 4.40
C PHE A 71 -7.67 -7.17 4.80
N PHE A 72 -7.79 -8.47 4.55
CA PHE A 72 -8.99 -9.25 4.82
C PHE A 72 -8.81 -10.05 6.12
N GLY A 73 -9.86 -10.12 6.91
CA GLY A 73 -9.81 -10.84 8.17
C GLY A 73 -11.18 -10.98 8.83
N PHE A 74 -11.20 -11.41 10.08
CA PHE A 74 -12.42 -11.57 10.89
C PHE A 74 -12.09 -11.42 12.36
N THR A 75 -13.07 -11.01 13.18
CA THR A 75 -12.82 -10.65 14.58
C THR A 75 -12.46 -11.85 15.48
N GLN A 76 -12.91 -13.05 15.14
CA GLN A 76 -12.63 -14.27 15.88
C GLN A 76 -11.35 -15.00 15.44
N CYS A 77 -10.50 -14.35 14.64
CA CYS A 77 -9.19 -14.87 14.28
C CYS A 77 -8.26 -14.82 15.51
N PRO A 78 -7.68 -15.95 15.93
CA PRO A 78 -6.93 -15.99 17.20
C PRO A 78 -5.53 -15.38 17.10
N ASP A 79 -4.94 -15.22 15.91
CA ASP A 79 -3.53 -14.89 15.76
C ASP A 79 -3.25 -13.89 14.63
N VAL A 80 -3.50 -14.25 13.37
CA VAL A 80 -3.08 -13.49 12.20
C VAL A 80 -3.68 -12.08 12.15
N CYS A 81 -4.99 -11.94 12.42
CA CYS A 81 -5.68 -10.66 12.33
C CYS A 81 -5.25 -9.67 13.41
N PRO A 82 -5.19 -10.02 14.72
CA PRO A 82 -4.67 -9.09 15.72
C PRO A 82 -3.22 -8.72 15.49
N THR A 83 -2.38 -9.65 15.01
CA THR A 83 -0.99 -9.35 14.63
C THR A 83 -0.91 -8.38 13.46
N ALA A 84 -1.77 -8.52 12.43
CA ALA A 84 -1.82 -7.60 11.30
C ALA A 84 -2.29 -6.20 11.69
N LEU A 85 -3.30 -6.09 12.56
CA LEU A 85 -3.80 -4.81 13.09
C LEU A 85 -2.75 -4.11 13.97
N GLY A 86 -2.10 -4.84 14.87
CA GLY A 86 -1.00 -4.32 15.69
C GLY A 86 0.15 -3.82 14.83
N ARG A 87 0.51 -4.58 13.77
CA ARG A 87 1.52 -4.15 12.79
C ARG A 87 1.09 -2.88 12.06
N ALA A 88 -0.17 -2.76 11.65
CA ALA A 88 -0.68 -1.56 10.98
C ALA A 88 -0.58 -0.31 11.87
N ALA A 89 -0.88 -0.42 13.15
CA ALA A 89 -0.69 0.64 14.14
C ALA A 89 0.79 1.01 14.28
N GLU A 90 1.68 0.03 14.33
CA GLU A 90 3.13 0.25 14.39
C GLU A 90 3.68 0.89 13.11
N VAL A 91 3.21 0.51 11.92
CA VAL A 91 3.53 1.17 10.65
C VAL A 91 3.15 2.64 10.69
N SER A 92 1.93 2.97 11.19
CA SER A 92 1.53 4.37 11.38
C SER A 92 2.50 5.13 12.27
N ARG A 93 2.98 4.53 13.35
CA ARG A 93 3.96 5.13 14.25
C ARG A 93 5.32 5.36 13.56
N LEU A 94 5.81 4.39 12.79
CA LEU A 94 7.09 4.45 12.07
C LEU A 94 7.09 5.45 10.90
N LEU A 95 5.93 5.74 10.35
CA LEU A 95 5.76 6.73 9.29
C LEU A 95 5.81 8.17 9.83
N GLY A 96 5.50 8.39 11.11
CA GLY A 96 5.50 9.73 11.70
C GLY A 96 4.52 10.67 10.99
N GLU A 97 4.99 11.78 10.46
CA GLU A 97 4.16 12.77 9.75
C GLU A 97 3.51 12.19 8.47
N ASP A 98 4.19 11.27 7.80
CA ASP A 98 3.65 10.61 6.60
C ASP A 98 2.44 9.73 6.90
N ALA A 99 2.22 9.34 8.16
CA ALA A 99 1.03 8.60 8.56
C ALA A 99 -0.29 9.35 8.28
N LYS A 100 -0.25 10.67 8.09
CA LYS A 100 -1.40 11.47 7.66
C LYS A 100 -1.91 11.05 6.27
N LYS A 101 -1.01 10.52 5.43
CA LYS A 101 -1.32 9.99 4.10
C LYS A 101 -1.64 8.50 4.09
N LEU A 102 -1.62 7.80 5.24
CA LEU A 102 -1.96 6.39 5.32
C LEU A 102 -3.43 6.20 5.66
N ARG A 103 -4.09 5.29 4.93
CA ARG A 103 -5.44 4.78 5.23
C ARG A 103 -5.34 3.28 5.43
N ILE A 104 -5.81 2.81 6.57
CA ILE A 104 -5.82 1.38 6.92
C ILE A 104 -7.26 0.90 6.80
N ILE A 105 -7.46 -0.14 6.00
CA ILE A 105 -8.78 -0.71 5.72
C ILE A 105 -8.77 -2.18 6.11
N PHE A 106 -9.68 -2.55 6.98
CA PHE A 106 -9.99 -3.92 7.36
C PHE A 106 -11.29 -4.35 6.68
N VAL A 107 -11.26 -5.42 5.90
CA VAL A 107 -12.44 -5.99 5.23
C VAL A 107 -12.81 -7.29 5.93
N THR A 108 -14.00 -7.35 6.55
CA THR A 108 -14.42 -8.62 7.13
C THR A 108 -14.80 -9.63 6.07
N ILE A 109 -14.32 -10.88 6.26
CA ILE A 109 -14.71 -12.05 5.47
C ILE A 109 -15.76 -12.92 6.18
N ASP A 110 -16.19 -12.50 7.37
CA ASP A 110 -17.20 -13.19 8.15
C ASP A 110 -18.35 -12.24 8.58
N PRO A 111 -19.07 -11.67 7.63
CA PRO A 111 -20.11 -10.68 7.91
C PRO A 111 -21.29 -11.25 8.73
N GLU A 112 -21.37 -12.57 8.89
CA GLU A 112 -22.40 -13.22 9.70
C GLU A 112 -22.15 -13.03 11.21
N ARG A 113 -20.91 -13.17 11.66
CA ARG A 113 -20.53 -13.02 13.06
C ARG A 113 -20.01 -11.61 13.38
N ASP A 114 -19.34 -10.97 12.44
CA ASP A 114 -18.74 -9.66 12.60
C ASP A 114 -19.81 -8.56 12.43
N THR A 115 -20.48 -8.20 13.52
CA THR A 115 -21.41 -7.06 13.53
C THR A 115 -20.66 -5.74 13.51
N ASP A 116 -21.34 -4.63 13.14
CA ASP A 116 -20.73 -3.30 13.11
C ASP A 116 -20.22 -2.87 14.48
N ILE A 117 -20.93 -3.24 15.56
CA ILE A 117 -20.53 -2.97 16.95
C ILE A 117 -19.25 -3.75 17.28
N LEU A 118 -19.22 -5.05 16.99
CA LEU A 118 -18.07 -5.90 17.27
C LEU A 118 -16.83 -5.46 16.48
N LEU A 119 -17.00 -5.10 15.21
CA LEU A 119 -15.92 -4.58 14.37
C LEU A 119 -15.39 -3.26 14.93
N ARG A 120 -16.26 -2.34 15.35
CA ARG A 120 -15.86 -1.05 15.94
C ARG A 120 -14.99 -1.24 17.18
N ASP A 121 -15.42 -2.11 18.09
CA ASP A 121 -14.68 -2.40 19.32
C ASP A 121 -13.35 -3.07 19.00
N TYR A 122 -13.36 -4.04 18.07
CA TYR A 122 -12.19 -4.79 17.68
C TYR A 122 -11.11 -3.92 17.05
N ILE A 123 -11.41 -3.17 15.98
CA ILE A 123 -10.41 -2.31 15.32
C ILE A 123 -9.99 -1.15 16.23
N GLY A 124 -10.92 -0.61 17.02
CA GLY A 124 -10.68 0.50 17.95
C GLY A 124 -9.67 0.17 19.05
N ALA A 125 -9.49 -1.11 19.37
CA ALA A 125 -8.47 -1.57 20.33
C ALA A 125 -7.04 -1.40 19.77
N PHE A 126 -6.85 -1.27 18.46
CA PHE A 126 -5.56 -1.10 17.81
C PHE A 126 -5.31 0.35 17.36
N ASP A 127 -6.19 0.89 16.53
CA ASP A 127 -6.14 2.29 16.08
C ASP A 127 -7.53 2.75 15.62
N LYS A 128 -8.05 3.81 16.23
CA LYS A 128 -9.38 4.37 15.91
C LYS A 128 -9.50 4.91 14.49
N ARG A 129 -8.38 5.05 13.77
CA ARG A 129 -8.35 5.51 12.37
C ARG A 129 -8.55 4.37 11.36
N ILE A 130 -8.55 3.12 11.79
CA ILE A 130 -8.81 1.97 10.93
C ILE A 130 -10.26 2.02 10.46
N ILE A 131 -10.46 1.84 9.16
CA ILE A 131 -11.78 1.77 8.54
C ILE A 131 -12.14 0.29 8.41
N ALA A 132 -13.22 -0.14 9.04
CA ALA A 132 -13.73 -1.49 8.83
C ALA A 132 -14.84 -1.47 7.77
N LEU A 133 -14.70 -2.36 6.80
CA LEU A 133 -15.71 -2.58 5.75
C LEU A 133 -16.44 -3.88 6.01
N ARG A 134 -17.77 -3.81 5.96
CA ARG A 134 -18.67 -4.94 6.11
C ARG A 134 -19.75 -4.88 5.04
N GLY A 135 -19.95 -5.96 4.32
CA GLY A 135 -20.99 -6.10 3.31
C GLY A 135 -21.91 -7.29 3.58
N SER A 136 -22.82 -7.55 2.67
CA SER A 136 -23.51 -8.84 2.62
C SER A 136 -22.53 -9.97 2.25
N ALA A 137 -22.92 -11.23 2.45
CA ALA A 137 -22.12 -12.38 2.00
C ALA A 137 -21.80 -12.30 0.49
N ALA A 138 -22.72 -11.81 -0.34
CA ALA A 138 -22.49 -11.61 -1.76
C ALA A 138 -21.44 -10.53 -2.03
N ALA A 139 -21.53 -9.36 -1.37
CA ALA A 139 -20.54 -8.28 -1.51
C ALA A 139 -19.15 -8.72 -1.02
N THR A 140 -19.09 -9.50 0.06
CA THR A 140 -17.84 -10.09 0.55
C THR A 140 -17.21 -11.03 -0.49
N THR A 141 -18.04 -11.86 -1.14
CA THR A 141 -17.58 -12.76 -2.21
C THR A 141 -17.06 -11.99 -3.42
N GLU A 142 -17.72 -10.90 -3.80
CA GLU A 142 -17.31 -10.06 -4.94
C GLU A 142 -15.97 -9.40 -4.68
N ILE A 143 -15.79 -8.76 -3.53
CA ILE A 143 -14.52 -8.11 -3.21
C ILE A 143 -13.39 -9.13 -3.03
N ALA A 144 -13.64 -10.26 -2.40
CA ALA A 144 -12.64 -11.32 -2.28
C ALA A 144 -12.17 -11.83 -3.66
N LYS A 145 -13.12 -12.02 -4.61
CA LYS A 145 -12.81 -12.38 -5.99
C LYS A 145 -12.00 -11.31 -6.71
N GLU A 146 -12.38 -10.03 -6.57
CA GLU A 146 -11.65 -8.90 -7.16
C GLU A 146 -10.20 -8.84 -6.67
N PHE A 147 -9.96 -9.14 -5.39
CA PHE A 147 -8.62 -9.15 -4.80
C PHE A 147 -7.90 -10.50 -4.85
N LYS A 148 -8.50 -11.51 -5.48
CA LYS A 148 -8.01 -12.90 -5.53
C LYS A 148 -7.74 -13.48 -4.14
N VAL A 149 -8.57 -13.11 -3.18
CA VAL A 149 -8.54 -13.61 -1.81
C VAL A 149 -9.37 -14.88 -1.74
N PHE A 150 -8.73 -15.98 -1.38
CA PHE A 150 -9.39 -17.20 -0.98
C PHE A 150 -9.91 -17.06 0.45
N TYR A 151 -11.11 -17.56 0.73
CA TYR A 151 -11.60 -17.73 2.10
C TYR A 151 -12.65 -18.84 2.14
N GLN A 152 -12.70 -19.56 3.26
CA GLN A 152 -13.70 -20.60 3.51
C GLN A 152 -13.96 -20.81 5.01
N LYS A 153 -15.16 -21.27 5.34
CA LYS A 153 -15.49 -21.71 6.68
C LYS A 153 -14.92 -23.11 6.92
N VAL A 154 -14.26 -23.28 8.08
CA VAL A 154 -13.72 -24.55 8.55
C VAL A 154 -14.37 -24.86 9.90
N ALA A 155 -15.11 -25.96 9.99
CA ALA A 155 -15.81 -26.36 11.21
C ALA A 155 -14.83 -26.63 12.36
N THR A 156 -15.15 -26.12 13.55
CA THR A 156 -14.40 -26.35 14.80
C THR A 156 -15.38 -26.69 15.92
N GLY A 157 -15.67 -27.99 16.09
CA GLY A 157 -16.66 -28.43 17.07
C GLY A 157 -18.05 -27.88 16.80
N GLN A 158 -18.60 -27.07 17.70
CA GLN A 158 -19.92 -26.42 17.54
C GLN A 158 -19.89 -25.07 16.85
N SER A 159 -18.70 -24.60 16.39
CA SER A 159 -18.49 -23.34 15.73
C SER A 159 -17.67 -23.54 14.44
N TYR A 160 -17.10 -22.46 13.91
CA TYR A 160 -16.19 -22.51 12.78
C TYR A 160 -15.10 -21.43 12.90
N THR A 161 -13.99 -21.65 12.21
CA THR A 161 -13.00 -20.61 11.88
C THR A 161 -13.05 -20.29 10.40
N MET A 162 -12.34 -19.26 9.99
CA MET A 162 -12.17 -18.91 8.57
C MET A 162 -10.73 -19.19 8.16
N ASP A 163 -10.56 -20.03 7.14
CA ASP A 163 -9.28 -20.14 6.43
C ASP A 163 -9.25 -19.14 5.29
N HIS A 164 -8.19 -18.34 5.18
CA HIS A 164 -8.13 -17.27 4.18
C HIS A 164 -6.72 -16.84 3.81
N THR A 165 -6.60 -16.15 2.67
CA THR A 165 -5.38 -15.46 2.24
C THR A 165 -5.01 -14.34 3.24
N THR A 166 -3.76 -14.33 3.70
CA THR A 166 -3.26 -13.44 4.76
C THR A 166 -2.41 -12.28 4.24
N LEU A 167 -2.55 -11.94 2.96
CA LEU A 167 -1.81 -10.83 2.34
C LEU A 167 -2.41 -9.47 2.73
N THR A 168 -1.52 -8.48 2.87
CA THR A 168 -1.90 -7.07 2.97
C THR A 168 -1.57 -6.38 1.65
N TYR A 169 -2.55 -5.75 1.04
CA TYR A 169 -2.42 -5.03 -0.22
C TYR A 169 -2.10 -3.57 0.02
N ILE A 170 -1.10 -3.03 -0.70
CA ILE A 170 -0.72 -1.62 -0.62
C ILE A 170 -0.99 -0.94 -1.96
N PHE A 171 -1.76 0.15 -1.90
CA PHE A 171 -2.04 1.02 -3.02
C PHE A 171 -1.25 2.32 -2.88
N ASP A 172 -0.83 2.86 -4.02
CA ASP A 172 -0.18 4.16 -4.06
C ASP A 172 -1.19 5.33 -3.99
N THR A 173 -0.69 6.54 -3.99
CA THR A 173 -1.50 7.78 -3.95
C THR A 173 -2.37 7.98 -5.18
N GLN A 174 -2.14 7.24 -6.26
CA GLN A 174 -2.99 7.25 -7.45
C GLN A 174 -4.14 6.22 -7.36
N GLY A 175 -4.15 5.40 -6.30
CA GLY A 175 -5.10 4.30 -6.12
C GLY A 175 -4.76 3.07 -6.95
N LEU A 176 -3.50 2.91 -7.36
CA LEU A 176 -3.04 1.74 -8.09
C LEU A 176 -2.48 0.70 -7.11
N LEU A 177 -2.86 -0.56 -7.30
CA LEU A 177 -2.28 -1.67 -6.54
C LEU A 177 -0.80 -1.81 -6.87
N ARG A 178 0.05 -1.71 -5.84
CA ARG A 178 1.49 -1.74 -6.00
C ARG A 178 2.15 -2.95 -5.36
N LEU A 179 1.73 -3.33 -4.17
CA LEU A 179 2.41 -4.39 -3.42
C LEU A 179 1.43 -5.34 -2.75
N ALA A 180 1.86 -6.60 -2.57
CA ALA A 180 1.30 -7.52 -1.61
C ALA A 180 2.37 -7.84 -0.56
N MET A 181 2.06 -7.51 0.69
CA MET A 181 2.92 -7.77 1.85
C MET A 181 2.49 -9.07 2.50
N LYS A 182 3.46 -9.93 2.82
CA LYS A 182 3.20 -11.19 3.52
C LYS A 182 3.06 -10.97 5.03
N HIS A 183 2.39 -11.93 5.70
CA HIS A 183 2.16 -11.85 7.14
C HIS A 183 3.48 -11.84 7.95
N GLU A 184 4.53 -12.51 7.49
CA GLU A 184 5.80 -12.62 8.19
C GLU A 184 6.67 -11.35 8.13
N GLN A 185 6.33 -10.40 7.24
CA GLN A 185 7.10 -9.17 7.08
C GLN A 185 6.87 -8.22 8.26
N THR A 186 7.91 -7.48 8.62
CA THR A 186 7.92 -6.59 9.79
C THR A 186 7.26 -5.24 9.50
N ALA A 187 6.85 -4.52 10.53
CA ALA A 187 6.36 -3.13 10.39
C ALA A 187 7.41 -2.21 9.74
N SER A 188 8.70 -2.49 9.94
CA SER A 188 9.80 -1.77 9.30
C SER A 188 9.81 -1.99 7.79
N ASP A 189 9.59 -3.24 7.32
CA ASP A 189 9.51 -3.54 5.88
C ASP A 189 8.34 -2.80 5.23
N PHE A 190 7.16 -2.86 5.85
CA PHE A 190 5.98 -2.11 5.39
C PHE A 190 6.24 -0.59 5.33
N SER A 191 6.81 -0.03 6.40
CA SER A 191 7.11 1.40 6.48
C SER A 191 8.12 1.84 5.42
N ALA A 192 9.16 1.02 5.16
CA ALA A 192 10.16 1.31 4.13
C ALA A 192 9.55 1.35 2.73
N ASP A 193 8.73 0.35 2.40
CA ASP A 193 8.05 0.27 1.11
C ASP A 193 7.03 1.39 0.93
N ILE A 194 6.26 1.73 1.97
CA ILE A 194 5.30 2.84 1.92
C ILE A 194 6.02 4.18 1.71
N LYS A 195 7.14 4.42 2.40
CA LYS A 195 7.95 5.64 2.19
C LYS A 195 8.47 5.74 0.76
N ALA A 196 8.88 4.62 0.17
CA ALA A 196 9.31 4.58 -1.22
C ALA A 196 8.16 4.87 -2.21
N LEU A 197 6.92 4.50 -1.88
CA LEU A 197 5.73 4.84 -2.69
C LEU A 197 5.28 6.30 -2.52
N LEU A 198 5.68 6.97 -1.44
CA LEU A 198 5.38 8.38 -1.18
C LEU A 198 6.42 9.35 -1.79
N ALA A 199 7.62 8.86 -2.11
CA ALA A 199 8.73 9.64 -2.68
C ALA A 199 8.53 9.95 -4.17
#